data_3e4fd7efd0d2895343040a3f541377ed
#
_entry.id   3e4fd7efd0d2895343040a3f541377ed
#
_cell.length_a   1.000
_cell.length_b   1.000
_cell.length_c   1.000
_cell.angle_alpha   90.00
_cell.angle_beta   90.00
_cell.angle_gamma   90.00
#
_symmetry.space_group_name_H-M   'P 1'
#
loop_
_entity.id
_entity.type
_entity.pdbx_description
1 polymer ?
#
loop_
_entity_poly.entity_id
_entity_poly.type
_entity_poly.pdbx_seq_one_letter_code
_entity_poly.pdbx_strand_id
1 'polypeptide(L)'
;GWPGANPKDIEFFARAATELKFKHSTLVAFGSTRRPKGKVDDDATLRNLLDANTSAVCIVAKSWDYHVTDALQTTLEEGALMVADSVEFLHGNGRQVMVDLEHFFDGYKNNPEFAMRVVEAAVMKGATHLVMCDTNGGSLPHEVAEIVTKVKAFVGNDATLGIHCHDDTGCAVANSMAAVMAGVRHVQGTLNGLGERTGNTNLTTVIPNLELKMGFRCLPEGN
;
A
#
# COMPACT_ATOMS: atom_id res chain seq x y z
N GLY A 1 5.48 7.95 7.65
CA GLY A 1 5.79 9.27 7.09
C GLY A 1 6.69 9.19 5.88
N TRP A 2 6.86 10.29 5.16
CA TRP A 2 7.70 10.38 3.96
C TRP A 2 9.06 11.02 4.33
N PRO A 3 10.14 10.25 4.49
CA PRO A 3 11.41 10.74 5.02
C PRO A 3 12.07 11.83 4.18
N GLY A 4 11.74 11.95 2.90
CA GLY A 4 12.26 12.99 2.02
C GLY A 4 11.37 14.22 1.85
N ALA A 5 10.21 14.30 2.53
CA ALA A 5 9.24 15.36 2.29
C ALA A 5 9.70 16.73 2.82
N ASN A 6 10.31 16.73 3.99
CA ASN A 6 10.80 17.96 4.64
C ASN A 6 11.84 17.64 5.73
N PRO A 7 12.59 18.64 6.23
CA PRO A 7 13.63 18.42 7.26
C PRO A 7 13.13 17.79 8.57
N LYS A 8 11.88 18.06 8.98
CA LYS A 8 11.32 17.48 10.21
C LYS A 8 11.06 15.97 10.07
N ASP A 9 10.61 15.54 8.89
CA ASP A 9 10.41 14.10 8.63
C ASP A 9 11.77 13.37 8.60
N ILE A 10 12.80 13.97 7.99
CA ILE A 10 14.16 13.42 8.01
C ILE A 10 14.65 13.28 9.46
N GLU A 11 14.54 14.35 10.26
CA GLU A 11 14.92 14.33 11.67
C GLU A 11 14.12 13.29 12.47
N PHE A 12 12.82 13.18 12.23
CA PHE A 12 11.98 12.18 12.89
C PHE A 12 12.52 10.76 12.68
N PHE A 13 12.81 10.36 11.44
CA PHE A 13 13.32 9.01 11.16
C PHE A 13 14.71 8.79 11.78
N ALA A 14 15.61 9.78 11.72
CA ALA A 14 16.92 9.70 12.32
C ALA A 14 16.83 9.50 13.83
N ARG A 15 15.95 10.22 14.51
CA ARG A 15 15.71 10.09 15.96
C ARG A 15 14.99 8.79 16.30
N ALA A 16 13.98 8.42 15.51
CA ALA A 16 13.20 7.19 15.74
C ALA A 16 14.08 5.94 15.73
N ALA A 17 15.09 5.89 14.87
CA ALA A 17 16.02 4.77 14.78
C ALA A 17 16.80 4.52 16.09
N THR A 18 17.01 5.54 16.92
CA THR A 18 17.79 5.46 18.17
C THR A 18 16.95 5.58 19.44
N GLU A 19 15.88 6.39 19.40
CA GLU A 19 15.09 6.75 20.57
C GLU A 19 13.85 5.85 20.76
N LEU A 20 13.28 5.27 19.67
CA LEU A 20 12.05 4.50 19.75
C LEU A 20 12.33 3.00 19.76
N LYS A 21 11.70 2.31 20.71
CA LYS A 21 11.69 0.84 20.79
C LYS A 21 10.25 0.36 20.80
N PHE A 22 9.83 -0.21 19.68
CA PHE A 22 8.50 -0.78 19.55
C PHE A 22 8.49 -2.24 20.01
N LYS A 23 7.48 -2.62 20.78
CA LYS A 23 7.29 -4.01 21.23
C LYS A 23 6.49 -4.83 20.21
N HIS A 24 5.49 -4.20 19.59
CA HIS A 24 4.52 -4.89 18.71
C HIS A 24 4.35 -4.21 17.36
N SER A 25 4.88 -2.99 17.18
CA SER A 25 4.71 -2.21 15.96
C SER A 25 6.01 -2.12 15.18
N THR A 26 5.92 -1.98 13.87
CA THR A 26 7.04 -1.70 12.98
C THR A 26 6.87 -0.30 12.40
N LEU A 27 7.91 0.54 12.52
CA LEU A 27 7.92 1.82 11.84
C LEU A 27 8.18 1.60 10.35
N VAL A 28 7.32 2.19 9.51
CA VAL A 28 7.41 2.07 8.05
C VAL A 28 7.68 3.44 7.44
N ALA A 29 8.73 3.55 6.63
CA ALA A 29 8.97 4.72 5.80
C ALA A 29 8.13 4.63 4.52
N PHE A 30 7.50 5.74 4.14
CA PHE A 30 6.64 5.84 2.96
C PHE A 30 7.29 6.66 1.87
N GLY A 31 7.11 6.27 0.62
CA GLY A 31 7.59 7.00 -0.55
C GLY A 31 6.90 6.56 -1.82
N SER A 32 7.54 6.78 -2.97
CA SER A 32 7.04 6.35 -4.27
C SER A 32 8.06 5.48 -5.00
N THR A 33 7.63 4.90 -6.13
CA THR A 33 8.55 4.28 -7.10
C THR A 33 9.55 5.31 -7.64
N ARG A 34 10.63 4.83 -8.26
CA ARG A 34 11.55 5.70 -9.01
C ARG A 34 10.79 6.54 -10.05
N ARG A 35 11.42 7.62 -10.49
CA ARG A 35 10.88 8.47 -11.56
C ARG A 35 10.92 7.77 -12.93
N PRO A 36 10.01 8.14 -13.86
CA PRO A 36 10.06 7.65 -15.24
C PRO A 36 11.46 7.84 -15.85
N LYS A 37 11.96 6.81 -16.53
CA LYS A 37 13.28 6.78 -17.17
C LYS A 37 14.49 7.03 -16.24
N GLY A 38 14.26 7.14 -14.92
CA GLY A 38 15.31 7.27 -13.91
C GLY A 38 15.97 5.92 -13.59
N LYS A 39 17.16 5.97 -12.99
CA LYS A 39 17.83 4.80 -12.42
C LYS A 39 17.57 4.72 -10.93
N VAL A 40 17.37 3.54 -10.40
CA VAL A 40 17.11 3.33 -8.96
C VAL A 40 18.24 3.84 -8.08
N ASP A 41 19.49 3.65 -8.51
CA ASP A 41 20.68 4.09 -7.77
C ASP A 41 20.82 5.60 -7.66
N ASP A 42 20.18 6.36 -8.55
CA ASP A 42 20.22 7.82 -8.58
C ASP A 42 18.91 8.47 -8.08
N ASP A 43 17.90 7.66 -7.75
CA ASP A 43 16.61 8.18 -7.33
C ASP A 43 16.62 8.62 -5.87
N ALA A 44 16.38 9.92 -5.65
CA ALA A 44 16.40 10.51 -4.31
C ALA A 44 15.31 9.96 -3.38
N THR A 45 14.14 9.59 -3.91
CA THR A 45 13.04 9.02 -3.11
C THR A 45 13.44 7.66 -2.56
N LEU A 46 13.99 6.79 -3.41
CA LEU A 46 14.44 5.47 -3.00
C LEU A 46 15.61 5.54 -2.01
N ARG A 47 16.55 6.47 -2.22
CA ARG A 47 17.63 6.71 -1.25
C ARG A 47 17.11 7.17 0.09
N ASN A 48 16.19 8.14 0.14
CA ASN A 48 15.59 8.61 1.38
C ASN A 48 14.86 7.49 2.15
N LEU A 49 14.26 6.53 1.43
CA LEU A 49 13.65 5.34 2.05
C LEU A 49 14.69 4.44 2.72
N LEU A 50 15.87 4.27 2.10
CA LEU A 50 16.97 3.51 2.70
C LEU A 50 17.58 4.24 3.90
N ASP A 51 17.77 5.56 3.78
CA ASP A 51 18.36 6.44 4.82
C ASP A 51 17.46 6.55 6.06
N ALA A 52 16.14 6.39 5.90
CA ALA A 52 15.20 6.31 7.02
C ALA A 52 15.50 5.16 8.01
N ASN A 53 16.31 4.20 7.58
CA ASN A 53 16.79 3.06 8.36
C ASN A 53 15.67 2.25 9.05
N THR A 54 14.52 2.15 8.43
CA THR A 54 13.41 1.29 8.86
C THR A 54 13.57 -0.12 8.29
N SER A 55 13.10 -1.15 9.00
CA SER A 55 13.12 -2.53 8.51
C SER A 55 12.12 -2.76 7.36
N ALA A 56 11.06 -1.95 7.32
CA ALA A 56 10.02 -2.01 6.30
C ALA A 56 9.83 -0.65 5.62
N VAL A 57 9.49 -0.69 4.35
CA VAL A 57 9.16 0.49 3.53
C VAL A 57 7.84 0.24 2.79
N CYS A 58 7.10 1.31 2.53
CA CYS A 58 5.91 1.27 1.70
C CYS A 58 6.08 2.26 0.55
N ILE A 59 5.88 1.82 -0.67
CA ILE A 59 5.96 2.66 -1.86
C ILE A 59 4.61 2.72 -2.57
N VAL A 60 4.20 3.93 -2.96
CA VAL A 60 3.02 4.10 -3.81
C VAL A 60 3.40 3.82 -5.27
N ALA A 61 2.59 2.99 -5.93
CA ALA A 61 2.72 2.62 -7.33
C ALA A 61 1.46 3.00 -8.10
N LYS A 62 1.60 3.61 -9.28
CA LYS A 62 0.45 3.89 -10.16
C LYS A 62 -0.05 2.60 -10.77
N SER A 63 -1.28 2.22 -10.46
CA SER A 63 -1.93 1.01 -10.96
C SER A 63 -3.14 1.28 -11.87
N TRP A 64 -3.39 2.54 -12.19
CA TRP A 64 -4.35 2.99 -13.18
C TRP A 64 -3.61 3.53 -14.41
N ASP A 65 -3.89 2.98 -15.59
CA ASP A 65 -3.26 3.35 -16.86
C ASP A 65 -3.36 4.84 -17.18
N TYR A 66 -4.53 5.46 -16.92
CA TYR A 66 -4.75 6.90 -17.05
C TYR A 66 -3.69 7.71 -16.26
N HIS A 67 -3.34 7.31 -15.06
CA HIS A 67 -2.33 8.03 -14.28
C HIS A 67 -0.91 7.83 -14.81
N VAL A 68 -0.63 6.70 -15.47
CA VAL A 68 0.68 6.46 -16.09
C VAL A 68 0.83 7.28 -17.36
N THR A 69 -0.20 7.32 -18.21
CA THR A 69 -0.14 8.03 -19.49
C THR A 69 -0.26 9.55 -19.32
N ASP A 70 -1.20 9.99 -18.51
CA ASP A 70 -1.54 11.42 -18.40
C ASP A 70 -0.79 12.15 -17.30
N ALA A 71 -0.65 11.57 -16.10
CA ALA A 71 0.03 12.23 -14.99
C ALA A 71 1.55 12.01 -15.05
N LEU A 72 2.02 10.78 -15.27
CA LEU A 72 3.45 10.49 -15.38
C LEU A 72 4.00 10.73 -16.78
N GLN A 73 3.16 10.87 -17.79
CA GLN A 73 3.51 11.10 -19.21
C GLN A 73 4.52 10.06 -19.74
N THR A 74 4.24 8.78 -19.43
CA THR A 74 5.09 7.66 -19.84
C THR A 74 4.28 6.49 -20.38
N THR A 75 4.94 5.40 -20.79
CA THR A 75 4.27 4.21 -21.30
C THR A 75 3.86 3.27 -20.17
N LEU A 76 2.91 2.39 -20.43
CA LEU A 76 2.47 1.38 -19.47
C LEU A 76 3.59 0.37 -19.13
N GLU A 77 4.46 0.08 -20.12
CA GLU A 77 5.67 -0.74 -19.91
C GLU A 77 6.58 -0.10 -18.89
N GLU A 78 6.88 1.20 -19.06
CA GLU A 78 7.73 1.93 -18.12
C GLU A 78 7.07 2.04 -16.75
N GLY A 79 5.75 2.23 -16.68
CA GLY A 79 4.99 2.24 -15.42
C GLY A 79 5.18 0.94 -14.63
N ALA A 80 5.09 -0.21 -15.29
CA ALA A 80 5.33 -1.51 -14.67
C ALA A 80 6.81 -1.71 -14.28
N LEU A 81 7.75 -1.26 -15.14
CA LEU A 81 9.19 -1.32 -14.84
C LEU A 81 9.58 -0.45 -13.63
N MET A 82 8.98 0.74 -13.48
CA MET A 82 9.21 1.57 -12.30
C MET A 82 8.89 0.83 -11.00
N VAL A 83 7.81 0.06 -10.99
CA VAL A 83 7.43 -0.76 -9.83
C VAL A 83 8.43 -1.90 -9.63
N ALA A 84 8.70 -2.67 -10.68
CA ALA A 84 9.63 -3.79 -10.64
C ALA A 84 11.01 -3.39 -10.12
N ASP A 85 11.62 -2.36 -10.72
CA ASP A 85 12.95 -1.88 -10.39
C ASP A 85 13.02 -1.34 -8.94
N SER A 86 11.98 -0.61 -8.50
CA SER A 86 11.94 -0.02 -7.16
C SER A 86 11.79 -1.09 -6.08
N VAL A 87 10.94 -2.10 -6.32
CA VAL A 87 10.77 -3.22 -5.39
C VAL A 87 12.06 -4.03 -5.30
N GLU A 88 12.66 -4.40 -6.46
CA GLU A 88 13.91 -5.16 -6.50
C GLU A 88 15.05 -4.44 -5.78
N PHE A 89 15.18 -3.13 -5.99
CA PHE A 89 16.20 -2.31 -5.35
C PHE A 89 16.02 -2.27 -3.82
N LEU A 90 14.83 -1.98 -3.33
CA LEU A 90 14.56 -1.89 -1.89
C LEU A 90 14.65 -3.26 -1.21
N HIS A 91 14.13 -4.30 -1.85
CA HIS A 91 14.22 -5.68 -1.36
C HIS A 91 15.67 -6.17 -1.34
N GLY A 92 16.43 -5.91 -2.39
CA GLY A 92 17.86 -6.24 -2.49
C GLY A 92 18.73 -5.53 -1.44
N ASN A 93 18.27 -4.37 -0.94
CA ASN A 93 18.86 -3.65 0.19
C ASN A 93 18.31 -4.09 1.56
N GLY A 94 17.64 -5.25 1.64
CA GLY A 94 17.21 -5.89 2.88
C GLY A 94 15.95 -5.26 3.52
N ARG A 95 15.14 -4.51 2.76
CA ARG A 95 13.88 -3.96 3.27
C ARG A 95 12.73 -4.91 2.99
N GLN A 96 11.81 -5.01 3.95
CA GLN A 96 10.48 -5.55 3.70
C GLN A 96 9.70 -4.52 2.89
N VAL A 97 9.27 -4.87 1.68
CA VAL A 97 8.64 -3.92 0.76
C VAL A 97 7.14 -4.13 0.69
N MET A 98 6.39 -3.08 1.03
CA MET A 98 4.96 -2.98 0.79
C MET A 98 4.72 -2.10 -0.44
N VAL A 99 3.74 -2.43 -1.26
CA VAL A 99 3.36 -1.64 -2.43
C VAL A 99 1.89 -1.24 -2.32
N ASP A 100 1.64 0.06 -2.16
CA ASP A 100 0.31 0.63 -2.24
C ASP A 100 -0.04 0.87 -3.71
N LEU A 101 -0.97 0.09 -4.22
CA LEU A 101 -1.46 0.12 -5.60
C LEU A 101 -2.50 1.25 -5.73
N GLU A 102 -2.03 2.46 -6.01
CA GLU A 102 -2.85 3.67 -6.01
C GLU A 102 -3.92 3.63 -7.11
N HIS A 103 -5.17 3.98 -6.75
CA HIS A 103 -6.36 3.90 -7.62
C HIS A 103 -6.59 2.50 -8.22
N PHE A 104 -6.28 1.46 -7.46
CA PHE A 104 -6.32 0.09 -7.98
C PHE A 104 -7.70 -0.31 -8.49
N PHE A 105 -8.75 0.02 -7.74
CA PHE A 105 -10.12 -0.37 -8.11
C PHE A 105 -10.59 0.36 -9.37
N ASP A 106 -10.27 1.64 -9.53
CA ASP A 106 -10.55 2.38 -10.75
C ASP A 106 -9.75 1.83 -11.94
N GLY A 107 -8.45 1.61 -11.72
CA GLY A 107 -7.57 1.05 -12.74
C GLY A 107 -8.02 -0.34 -13.18
N TYR A 108 -8.37 -1.22 -12.23
CA TYR A 108 -8.84 -2.56 -12.53
C TYR A 108 -10.17 -2.57 -13.32
N LYS A 109 -11.11 -1.69 -12.97
CA LYS A 109 -12.38 -1.57 -13.71
C LYS A 109 -12.17 -1.07 -15.14
N ASN A 110 -11.21 -0.18 -15.36
CA ASN A 110 -10.93 0.38 -16.70
C ASN A 110 -10.01 -0.50 -17.54
N ASN A 111 -8.92 -0.99 -16.95
CA ASN A 111 -7.89 -1.78 -17.62
C ASN A 111 -7.35 -2.85 -16.67
N PRO A 112 -8.08 -3.96 -16.51
CA PRO A 112 -7.66 -5.03 -15.60
C PRO A 112 -6.32 -5.67 -15.98
N GLU A 113 -5.97 -5.69 -17.26
CA GLU A 113 -4.70 -6.23 -17.73
C GLU A 113 -3.52 -5.42 -17.19
N PHE A 114 -3.57 -4.10 -17.29
CA PHE A 114 -2.50 -3.25 -16.76
C PHE A 114 -2.45 -3.29 -15.24
N ALA A 115 -3.58 -3.20 -14.55
CA ALA A 115 -3.62 -3.28 -13.09
C ALA A 115 -3.00 -4.59 -12.58
N MET A 116 -3.31 -5.71 -13.21
CA MET A 116 -2.72 -7.02 -12.86
C MET A 116 -1.25 -7.13 -13.24
N ARG A 117 -0.80 -6.49 -14.32
CA ARG A 117 0.62 -6.41 -14.69
C ARG A 117 1.44 -5.68 -13.62
N VAL A 118 0.89 -4.64 -12.99
CA VAL A 118 1.54 -3.94 -11.87
C VAL A 118 1.63 -4.84 -10.63
N VAL A 119 0.57 -5.62 -10.34
CA VAL A 119 0.57 -6.64 -9.29
C VAL A 119 1.68 -7.65 -9.53
N GLU A 120 1.75 -8.22 -10.73
CA GLU A 120 2.78 -9.20 -11.14
C GLU A 120 4.19 -8.63 -10.98
N ALA A 121 4.42 -7.42 -11.49
CA ALA A 121 5.71 -6.74 -11.42
C ALA A 121 6.20 -6.59 -9.96
N ALA A 122 5.30 -6.25 -9.04
CA ALA A 122 5.64 -6.13 -7.62
C ALA A 122 5.95 -7.48 -6.97
N VAL A 123 5.10 -8.50 -7.19
CA VAL A 123 5.27 -9.86 -6.62
C VAL A 123 6.57 -10.48 -7.08
N MET A 124 6.83 -10.48 -8.38
CA MET A 124 8.00 -11.11 -8.99
C MET A 124 9.33 -10.51 -8.51
N LYS A 125 9.32 -9.29 -7.97
CA LYS A 125 10.49 -8.58 -7.45
C LYS A 125 10.61 -8.58 -5.93
N GLY A 126 9.72 -9.30 -5.23
CA GLY A 126 9.83 -9.54 -3.81
C GLY A 126 9.03 -8.60 -2.92
N ALA A 127 7.97 -7.98 -3.43
CA ALA A 127 7.02 -7.26 -2.58
C ALA A 127 6.39 -8.25 -1.58
N THR A 128 6.43 -7.90 -0.30
CA THR A 128 5.86 -8.72 0.78
C THR A 128 4.37 -8.45 1.00
N HIS A 129 3.93 -7.24 0.68
CA HIS A 129 2.53 -6.81 0.80
C HIS A 129 2.11 -6.05 -0.45
N LEU A 130 0.90 -6.32 -0.91
CA LEU A 130 0.24 -5.61 -2.01
C LEU A 130 -1.06 -5.02 -1.48
N VAL A 131 -1.11 -3.71 -1.37
CA VAL A 131 -2.26 -2.99 -0.81
C VAL A 131 -3.08 -2.38 -1.93
N MET A 132 -4.26 -2.90 -2.16
CA MET A 132 -5.20 -2.37 -3.14
C MET A 132 -5.87 -1.11 -2.57
N CYS A 133 -5.68 0.04 -3.23
CA CYS A 133 -6.19 1.32 -2.75
C CYS A 133 -7.47 1.71 -3.49
N ASP A 134 -8.54 1.92 -2.74
CA ASP A 134 -9.74 2.65 -3.19
C ASP A 134 -9.52 4.15 -2.94
N THR A 135 -8.63 4.73 -3.74
CA THR A 135 -8.12 6.09 -3.54
C THR A 135 -9.20 7.16 -3.73
N ASN A 136 -10.15 6.92 -4.64
CA ASN A 136 -11.31 7.80 -4.81
C ASN A 136 -12.44 7.53 -3.79
N GLY A 137 -12.36 6.45 -3.01
CA GLY A 137 -13.41 6.05 -2.08
C GLY A 137 -14.75 5.77 -2.76
N GLY A 138 -14.71 5.39 -4.04
CA GLY A 138 -15.89 5.24 -4.89
C GLY A 138 -16.38 3.80 -5.06
N SER A 139 -15.67 2.83 -4.51
CA SER A 139 -16.04 1.41 -4.65
C SER A 139 -17.08 0.98 -3.62
N LEU A 140 -17.93 0.03 -4.01
CA LEU A 140 -18.91 -0.59 -3.11
C LEU A 140 -18.39 -1.95 -2.59
N PRO A 141 -18.87 -2.44 -1.42
CA PRO A 141 -18.32 -3.65 -0.79
C PRO A 141 -18.32 -4.91 -1.67
N HIS A 142 -19.34 -5.09 -2.52
CA HIS A 142 -19.41 -6.24 -3.41
C HIS A 142 -18.37 -6.16 -4.55
N GLU A 143 -18.10 -4.96 -5.08
CA GLU A 143 -17.06 -4.74 -6.09
C GLU A 143 -15.67 -5.03 -5.52
N VAL A 144 -15.41 -4.52 -4.30
CA VAL A 144 -14.17 -4.78 -3.58
C VAL A 144 -13.98 -6.29 -3.36
N ALA A 145 -14.99 -6.99 -2.85
CA ALA A 145 -14.90 -8.43 -2.61
C ALA A 145 -14.63 -9.22 -3.90
N GLU A 146 -15.28 -8.87 -5.01
CA GLU A 146 -15.09 -9.52 -6.31
C GLU A 146 -13.65 -9.33 -6.82
N ILE A 147 -13.16 -8.09 -6.85
CA ILE A 147 -11.82 -7.76 -7.35
C ILE A 147 -10.74 -8.39 -6.48
N VAL A 148 -10.87 -8.27 -5.15
CA VAL A 148 -9.93 -8.89 -4.19
C VAL A 148 -9.85 -10.40 -4.38
N THR A 149 -10.98 -11.08 -4.60
CA THR A 149 -11.01 -12.53 -4.85
C THR A 149 -10.19 -12.90 -6.09
N LYS A 150 -10.29 -12.12 -7.17
CA LYS A 150 -9.52 -12.35 -8.41
C LYS A 150 -8.02 -12.12 -8.19
N VAL A 151 -7.66 -11.03 -7.49
CA VAL A 151 -6.26 -10.75 -7.15
C VAL A 151 -5.70 -11.84 -6.23
N LYS A 152 -6.47 -12.30 -5.24
CA LYS A 152 -6.05 -13.39 -4.34
C LYS A 152 -5.82 -14.71 -5.08
N ALA A 153 -6.67 -15.03 -6.05
CA ALA A 153 -6.49 -16.22 -6.88
C ALA A 153 -5.21 -16.16 -7.72
N PHE A 154 -4.81 -14.96 -8.18
CA PHE A 154 -3.59 -14.73 -8.94
C PHE A 154 -2.33 -14.77 -8.07
N VAL A 155 -2.32 -14.01 -6.95
CA VAL A 155 -1.15 -13.86 -6.07
C VAL A 155 -0.91 -15.10 -5.21
N GLY A 156 -1.96 -15.87 -4.88
CA GLY A 156 -1.80 -17.04 -4.03
C GLY A 156 -1.27 -16.68 -2.64
N ASN A 157 -0.10 -17.24 -2.30
CA ASN A 157 0.60 -16.99 -1.03
C ASN A 157 1.93 -16.25 -1.21
N ASP A 158 2.23 -15.76 -2.40
CA ASP A 158 3.50 -15.10 -2.71
C ASP A 158 3.63 -13.72 -2.05
N ALA A 159 2.50 -13.08 -1.74
CA ALA A 159 2.46 -11.85 -0.96
C ALA A 159 1.20 -11.77 -0.08
N THR A 160 1.27 -11.00 0.99
CA THR A 160 0.11 -10.63 1.81
C THR A 160 -0.72 -9.57 1.09
N LEU A 161 -2.01 -9.82 0.89
CA LEU A 161 -2.90 -8.80 0.34
C LEU A 161 -3.36 -7.83 1.41
N GLY A 162 -3.38 -6.55 1.04
CA GLY A 162 -3.85 -5.42 1.83
C GLY A 162 -4.97 -4.63 1.16
N ILE A 163 -5.62 -3.79 1.96
CA ILE A 163 -6.67 -2.88 1.54
C ILE A 163 -6.47 -1.50 2.18
N HIS A 164 -6.68 -0.44 1.40
CA HIS A 164 -6.67 0.94 1.85
C HIS A 164 -7.85 1.67 1.21
N CYS A 165 -8.84 2.08 2.00
CA CYS A 165 -10.03 2.73 1.48
C CYS A 165 -10.18 4.16 2.01
N HIS A 166 -10.55 5.08 1.12
CA HIS A 166 -11.11 6.38 1.46
C HIS A 166 -12.63 6.27 1.62
N ASP A 167 -13.24 7.26 2.27
CA ASP A 167 -14.62 7.15 2.77
C ASP A 167 -15.61 8.05 2.01
N ASP A 168 -15.33 8.37 0.76
CA ASP A 168 -16.15 9.32 -0.04
C ASP A 168 -17.59 8.83 -0.27
N THR A 169 -17.79 7.52 -0.35
CA THR A 169 -19.13 6.89 -0.40
C THR A 169 -19.67 6.47 0.97
N GLY A 170 -18.94 6.74 2.07
CA GLY A 170 -19.29 6.25 3.41
C GLY A 170 -19.09 4.73 3.57
N CYS A 171 -18.33 4.11 2.68
CA CYS A 171 -18.17 2.64 2.64
C CYS A 171 -16.79 2.13 3.08
N ALA A 172 -15.86 2.98 3.50
CA ALA A 172 -14.47 2.57 3.75
C ALA A 172 -14.36 1.41 4.76
N VAL A 173 -15.09 1.46 5.87
CA VAL A 173 -15.13 0.37 6.87
C VAL A 173 -15.74 -0.90 6.26
N ALA A 174 -16.88 -0.77 5.57
CA ALA A 174 -17.55 -1.91 4.95
C ALA A 174 -16.70 -2.56 3.86
N ASN A 175 -16.02 -1.74 3.04
CA ASN A 175 -15.08 -2.18 2.01
C ASN A 175 -13.90 -2.95 2.63
N SER A 176 -13.32 -2.43 3.71
CA SER A 176 -12.21 -3.09 4.42
C SER A 176 -12.64 -4.45 4.99
N MET A 177 -13.82 -4.53 5.59
CA MET A 177 -14.34 -5.81 6.11
C MET A 177 -14.66 -6.80 4.98
N ALA A 178 -15.24 -6.34 3.87
CA ALA A 178 -15.51 -7.16 2.69
C ALA A 178 -14.19 -7.72 2.09
N ALA A 179 -13.16 -6.90 2.03
CA ALA A 179 -11.82 -7.31 1.59
C ALA A 179 -11.22 -8.38 2.51
N VAL A 180 -11.34 -8.23 3.83
CA VAL A 180 -10.86 -9.24 4.80
C VAL A 180 -11.60 -10.58 4.60
N MET A 181 -12.90 -10.55 4.37
CA MET A 181 -13.67 -11.77 4.06
C MET A 181 -13.24 -12.40 2.74
N ALA A 182 -12.82 -11.61 1.77
CA ALA A 182 -12.27 -12.08 0.48
C ALA A 182 -10.81 -12.54 0.54
N GLY A 183 -10.13 -12.43 1.71
CA GLY A 183 -8.79 -12.99 1.91
C GLY A 183 -7.69 -11.98 2.21
N VAL A 184 -7.98 -10.69 2.31
CA VAL A 184 -7.03 -9.67 2.76
C VAL A 184 -6.62 -9.92 4.23
N ARG A 185 -5.36 -9.65 4.55
CA ARG A 185 -4.81 -9.80 5.91
C ARG A 185 -4.03 -8.57 6.40
N HIS A 186 -3.99 -7.51 5.62
CA HIS A 186 -3.41 -6.22 5.98
C HIS A 186 -4.44 -5.11 5.70
N VAL A 187 -4.82 -4.35 6.72
CA VAL A 187 -5.76 -3.22 6.58
C VAL A 187 -5.04 -1.94 6.94
N GLN A 188 -4.98 -1.00 6.00
CA GLN A 188 -4.52 0.35 6.26
C GLN A 188 -5.72 1.24 6.59
N GLY A 189 -5.54 2.10 7.57
CA GLY A 189 -6.55 3.05 7.99
C GLY A 189 -5.97 4.04 8.99
N THR A 190 -6.81 4.89 9.54
CA THR A 190 -6.40 5.89 10.51
C THR A 190 -7.22 5.82 11.78
N LEU A 191 -6.65 6.29 12.87
CA LEU A 191 -7.39 6.45 14.13
C LEU A 191 -8.51 7.48 13.91
N ASN A 192 -9.74 7.10 14.23
CA ASN A 192 -10.95 7.89 14.03
C ASN A 192 -11.29 8.23 12.56
N GLY A 193 -10.67 7.56 11.59
CA GLY A 193 -10.96 7.78 10.19
C GLY A 193 -10.46 9.11 9.62
N LEU A 194 -9.55 9.80 10.29
CA LEU A 194 -8.99 11.07 9.81
C LEU A 194 -8.19 10.84 8.54
N GLY A 195 -8.42 11.65 7.51
CA GLY A 195 -7.71 11.51 6.23
C GLY A 195 -8.17 12.54 5.20
N GLU A 196 -7.79 12.32 3.96
CA GLU A 196 -8.12 13.20 2.84
C GLU A 196 -9.63 13.24 2.60
N ARG A 197 -10.14 14.40 2.22
CA ARG A 197 -11.54 14.68 1.88
C ARG A 197 -12.50 14.29 3.02
N THR A 198 -13.19 13.16 2.86
CA THR A 198 -14.17 12.64 3.85
C THR A 198 -13.53 11.73 4.89
N GLY A 199 -12.28 11.31 4.69
CA GLY A 199 -11.52 10.47 5.60
C GLY A 199 -11.08 9.13 5.00
N ASN A 200 -10.49 8.31 5.86
CA ASN A 200 -10.01 6.97 5.57
C ASN A 200 -10.78 5.93 6.39
N THR A 201 -10.53 4.66 6.12
CA THR A 201 -11.02 3.56 6.97
C THR A 201 -10.74 3.84 8.44
N ASN A 202 -11.80 3.87 9.25
CA ASN A 202 -11.69 4.12 10.69
C ASN A 202 -11.28 2.84 11.43
N LEU A 203 -10.02 2.80 11.90
CA LEU A 203 -9.49 1.65 12.63
C LEU A 203 -10.18 1.41 13.96
N THR A 204 -10.71 2.46 14.62
CA THR A 204 -11.47 2.29 15.87
C THR A 204 -12.81 1.58 15.66
N THR A 205 -13.28 1.48 14.42
CA THR A 205 -14.47 0.71 14.04
C THR A 205 -14.07 -0.67 13.47
N VAL A 206 -13.06 -0.73 12.62
CA VAL A 206 -12.63 -1.98 11.97
C VAL A 206 -12.12 -2.99 12.99
N ILE A 207 -11.21 -2.60 13.88
CA ILE A 207 -10.60 -3.51 14.85
C ILE A 207 -11.65 -4.22 15.72
N PRO A 208 -12.59 -3.52 16.40
CA PRO A 208 -13.63 -4.19 17.17
C PRO A 208 -14.54 -5.09 16.35
N ASN A 209 -14.83 -4.72 15.10
CA ASN A 209 -15.65 -5.59 14.24
C ASN A 209 -14.90 -6.89 13.89
N LEU A 210 -13.63 -6.80 13.54
CA LEU A 210 -12.81 -7.98 13.25
C LEU A 210 -12.68 -8.90 14.48
N GLU A 211 -12.38 -8.32 15.65
CA GLU A 211 -12.21 -9.10 16.90
C GLU A 211 -13.53 -9.66 17.44
N LEU A 212 -14.55 -8.82 17.62
CA LEU A 212 -15.73 -9.16 18.39
C LEU A 212 -16.86 -9.77 17.55
N LYS A 213 -16.86 -9.56 16.23
CA LYS A 213 -17.95 -10.00 15.33
C LYS A 213 -17.49 -11.04 14.31
N MET A 214 -16.25 -10.92 13.83
CA MET A 214 -15.77 -11.74 12.71
C MET A 214 -14.76 -12.82 13.16
N GLY A 215 -14.32 -12.82 14.43
CA GLY A 215 -13.46 -13.83 15.00
C GLY A 215 -11.99 -13.75 14.55
N PHE A 216 -11.56 -12.61 14.00
CA PHE A 216 -10.16 -12.37 13.67
C PHE A 216 -9.43 -11.78 14.88
N ARG A 217 -8.22 -12.27 15.14
CA ARG A 217 -7.32 -11.66 16.13
C ARG A 217 -6.46 -10.59 15.48
N CYS A 218 -6.66 -9.33 15.85
CA CYS A 218 -5.93 -8.18 15.35
C CYS A 218 -5.01 -7.56 16.42
N LEU A 219 -5.26 -7.87 17.69
CA LEU A 219 -4.53 -7.32 18.83
C LEU A 219 -3.65 -8.38 19.49
N PRO A 220 -2.52 -7.98 20.12
CA PRO A 220 -1.72 -8.89 20.94
C PRO A 220 -2.53 -9.52 22.09
N GLU A 221 -2.14 -10.73 22.52
CA GLU A 221 -2.80 -11.39 23.65
C GLU A 221 -2.70 -10.54 24.92
N GLY A 222 -3.82 -10.40 25.62
CA GLY A 222 -3.91 -9.66 26.88
C GLY A 222 -4.21 -8.17 26.76
N ASN A 223 -4.57 -7.71 25.55
CA ASN A 223 -5.06 -6.35 25.32
C ASN A 223 -6.55 -6.34 24.98
#